data_9a3a1b14f9f0d0f01b26f22bc037a2bf
#
_entry.id   9a3a1b14f9f0d0f01b26f22bc037a2bf
#
_cell.length_a   1.000
_cell.length_b   1.000
_cell.length_c   1.000
_cell.angle_alpha   90.00
_cell.angle_beta   90.00
_cell.angle_gamma   90.00
#
_symmetry.space_group_name_H-M   'P 1'
#
loop_
_entity.id
_entity.type
_entity.pdbx_description
1 polymer ?
#
loop_
_entity_poly.entity_id
_entity_poly.type
_entity_poly.pdbx_seq_one_letter_code
_entity_poly.pdbx_strand_id
1 'polypeptide(L)'
;PDTAKVRIILKNATVSNTSGPAIYIEKADKVFITAYKNTTNTLSDGTSYTGDFKDTNIDGAIFSKTDLTLNGEGTLNITGNCKCGAVSKDDLIICGLNLTVKSTGCALEGKDCVKIKDAAITVSSGGDGIRSTNTEKTNKGFVYIETGNIPRATTAYRRLPF
;
A
#
# COMPACT_ATOMS: atom_id res chain seq x y z
N PRO A 1 15.72 13.52 4.41
CA PRO A 1 16.77 12.88 5.19
C PRO A 1 16.34 11.48 5.63
N ASP A 2 17.29 10.55 5.77
CA ASP A 2 17.01 9.15 6.14
C ASP A 2 16.37 8.98 7.52
N THR A 3 16.51 9.99 8.37
CA THR A 3 15.96 10.03 9.74
C THR A 3 14.63 10.76 9.82
N ALA A 4 14.08 11.22 8.70
CA ALA A 4 12.84 11.99 8.71
C ALA A 4 11.61 11.10 8.92
N LYS A 5 10.75 11.49 9.84
CA LYS A 5 9.38 10.97 9.94
C LYS A 5 8.44 11.94 9.23
N VAL A 6 7.85 11.48 8.14
CA VAL A 6 7.01 12.30 7.27
C VAL A 6 5.55 11.93 7.48
N ARG A 7 4.68 12.92 7.56
CA ARG A 7 3.23 12.71 7.61
C ARG A 7 2.55 13.47 6.47
N ILE A 8 1.80 12.73 5.66
CA ILE A 8 0.92 13.25 4.61
C ILE A 8 -0.51 13.11 5.11
N ILE A 9 -1.23 14.21 5.25
CA ILE A 9 -2.63 14.21 5.69
C ILE A 9 -3.51 14.49 4.48
N LEU A 10 -4.38 13.54 4.17
CA LEU A 10 -5.33 13.63 3.07
C LEU A 10 -6.70 14.03 3.60
N LYS A 11 -7.28 15.10 3.04
CA LYS A 11 -8.59 15.62 3.41
C LYS A 11 -9.41 15.93 2.15
N ASN A 12 -10.23 14.97 1.73
CA ASN A 12 -10.96 14.99 0.47
C ASN A 12 -10.03 15.22 -0.74
N ALA A 13 -8.88 14.56 -0.71
CA ALA A 13 -7.84 14.71 -1.72
C ALA A 13 -8.00 13.67 -2.83
N THR A 14 -7.78 14.12 -4.07
CA THR A 14 -7.58 13.24 -5.23
C THR A 14 -6.19 13.48 -5.78
N VAL A 15 -5.37 12.43 -5.82
CA VAL A 15 -4.02 12.46 -6.39
C VAL A 15 -3.95 11.43 -7.50
N SER A 16 -3.63 11.89 -8.69
CA SER A 16 -3.54 11.05 -9.89
C SER A 16 -2.24 11.37 -10.64
N ASN A 17 -1.55 10.32 -11.08
CA ASN A 17 -0.39 10.44 -11.94
C ASN A 17 -0.53 9.44 -13.11
N THR A 18 -0.54 9.93 -14.32
CA THR A 18 -0.73 9.10 -15.52
C THR A 18 0.55 8.45 -16.03
N SER A 19 1.71 8.84 -15.50
CA SER A 19 3.04 8.41 -15.97
C SER A 19 3.92 7.76 -14.90
N GLY A 20 3.39 7.58 -13.69
CA GLY A 20 4.13 7.02 -12.56
C GLY A 20 3.22 6.76 -11.36
N PRO A 21 3.79 6.47 -10.17
CA PRO A 21 3.03 6.32 -8.95
C PRO A 21 2.34 7.63 -8.53
N ALA A 22 1.17 7.54 -7.90
CA ALA A 22 0.51 8.70 -7.31
C ALA A 22 1.33 9.29 -6.17
N ILE A 23 1.97 8.43 -5.37
CA ILE A 23 2.89 8.83 -4.31
C ILE A 23 4.13 7.94 -4.38
N TYR A 24 5.30 8.58 -4.52
CA TYR A 24 6.60 7.93 -4.46
C TYR A 24 7.40 8.43 -3.27
N ILE A 25 7.82 7.51 -2.42
CA ILE A 25 8.67 7.78 -1.27
C ILE A 25 10.03 7.12 -1.51
N GLU A 26 11.03 7.95 -1.77
CA GLU A 26 12.38 7.46 -2.03
C GLU A 26 13.16 7.26 -0.74
N LYS A 27 13.04 8.20 0.20
CA LYS A 27 13.92 8.26 1.36
C LYS A 27 13.28 8.93 2.57
N ALA A 28 13.14 8.18 3.65
CA ALA A 28 12.69 8.64 4.96
C ALA A 28 13.03 7.55 6.00
N ASP A 29 12.88 7.82 7.29
CA ASP A 29 12.83 6.77 8.32
C ASP A 29 11.46 6.07 8.27
N LYS A 30 10.40 6.88 8.27
CA LYS A 30 9.03 6.39 8.28
C LYS A 30 8.06 7.38 7.64
N VAL A 31 7.10 6.89 6.87
CA VAL A 31 6.06 7.73 6.27
C VAL A 31 4.68 7.28 6.73
N PHE A 32 3.87 8.26 7.11
CA PHE A 32 2.47 8.10 7.46
C PHE A 32 1.60 8.79 6.40
N ILE A 33 0.67 8.06 5.80
CA ILE A 33 -0.39 8.63 4.97
C ILE A 33 -1.69 8.50 5.76
N THR A 34 -2.24 9.62 6.18
CA THR A 34 -3.39 9.70 7.09
C THR A 34 -4.63 10.14 6.34
N ALA A 35 -5.63 9.27 6.22
CA ALA A 35 -6.97 9.65 5.75
C ALA A 35 -7.71 10.35 6.90
N TYR A 36 -7.95 11.67 6.75
CA TYR A 36 -8.59 12.45 7.80
C TYR A 36 -10.03 11.97 8.06
N LYS A 37 -10.47 12.05 9.30
CA LYS A 37 -11.82 11.65 9.73
C LYS A 37 -12.93 12.26 8.86
N ASN A 38 -13.93 11.45 8.50
CA ASN A 38 -15.08 11.85 7.68
C ASN A 38 -14.70 12.42 6.31
N THR A 39 -13.58 11.98 5.74
CA THR A 39 -13.17 12.36 4.37
C THR A 39 -12.99 11.13 3.48
N THR A 40 -13.16 11.35 2.18
CA THR A 40 -12.87 10.33 1.17
C THR A 40 -11.74 10.80 0.29
N ASN A 41 -10.71 9.98 0.18
CA ASN A 41 -9.49 10.29 -0.55
C ASN A 41 -9.26 9.23 -1.63
N THR A 42 -8.75 9.65 -2.78
CA THR A 42 -8.51 8.77 -3.92
C THR A 42 -7.11 8.96 -4.46
N LEU A 43 -6.39 7.86 -4.63
CA LEU A 43 -5.05 7.84 -5.22
C LEU A 43 -5.04 6.87 -6.39
N SER A 44 -4.48 7.29 -7.53
CA SER A 44 -4.36 6.44 -8.71
C SER A 44 -3.08 6.70 -9.49
N ASP A 45 -2.47 5.63 -9.98
CA ASP A 45 -1.34 5.69 -10.90
C ASP A 45 -1.77 5.58 -12.37
N GLY A 46 -0.79 5.68 -13.26
CA GLY A 46 -0.96 5.42 -14.69
C GLY A 46 -0.96 3.93 -15.04
N THR A 47 -1.45 3.61 -16.22
CA THR A 47 -1.44 2.23 -16.74
C THR A 47 -0.05 1.74 -17.14
N SER A 48 0.88 2.65 -17.36
CA SER A 48 2.29 2.39 -17.61
C SER A 48 3.15 3.52 -17.06
N TYR A 49 4.36 3.20 -16.63
CA TYR A 49 5.27 4.20 -16.09
C TYR A 49 6.26 4.67 -17.18
N THR A 50 6.51 5.97 -17.21
CA THR A 50 7.38 6.64 -18.19
C THR A 50 8.37 7.57 -17.49
N GLY A 51 9.29 8.18 -18.25
CA GLY A 51 10.30 9.08 -17.67
C GLY A 51 11.15 8.38 -16.63
N ASP A 52 11.35 9.02 -15.49
CA ASP A 52 12.19 8.54 -14.39
C ASP A 52 11.67 7.25 -13.74
N PHE A 53 10.43 6.87 -14.00
CA PHE A 53 9.81 5.65 -13.47
C PHE A 53 9.81 4.47 -14.45
N LYS A 54 10.20 4.73 -15.72
CA LYS A 54 10.29 3.70 -16.75
C LYS A 54 11.37 2.68 -16.40
N ASP A 55 11.08 1.39 -16.62
CA ASP A 55 12.02 0.28 -16.41
C ASP A 55 12.63 0.22 -14.98
N THR A 56 11.93 0.79 -14.01
CA THR A 56 12.30 0.72 -12.59
C THR A 56 11.59 -0.43 -11.90
N ASN A 57 12.02 -0.74 -10.67
CA ASN A 57 11.32 -1.69 -9.78
C ASN A 57 10.16 -1.05 -9.00
N ILE A 58 9.72 0.13 -9.44
CA ILE A 58 8.57 0.83 -8.86
C ILE A 58 7.32 0.23 -9.48
N ASP A 59 6.44 -0.32 -8.66
CA ASP A 59 5.35 -1.16 -9.12
C ASP A 59 4.05 -0.97 -8.31
N GLY A 60 3.83 0.20 -7.75
CA GLY A 60 2.62 0.49 -6.97
C GLY A 60 2.14 1.93 -7.09
N ALA A 61 0.82 2.14 -7.03
CA ALA A 61 0.22 3.48 -7.02
C ALA A 61 0.71 4.32 -5.83
N ILE A 62 0.92 3.68 -4.68
CA ILE A 62 1.75 4.18 -3.59
C ILE A 62 2.98 3.27 -3.53
N PHE A 63 4.16 3.85 -3.66
CA PHE A 63 5.40 3.10 -3.57
C PHE A 63 6.36 3.76 -2.58
N SER A 64 6.76 3.00 -1.57
CA SER A 64 7.72 3.43 -0.55
C SER A 64 8.93 2.53 -0.50
N LYS A 65 10.12 3.12 -0.49
CA LYS A 65 11.38 2.40 -0.20
C LYS A 65 11.63 2.20 1.29
N THR A 66 10.75 2.73 2.13
CA THR A 66 10.89 2.74 3.59
C THR A 66 9.58 2.32 4.26
N ASP A 67 9.57 2.23 5.58
CA ASP A 67 8.36 1.97 6.37
C ASP A 67 7.20 2.85 5.94
N LEU A 68 6.06 2.24 5.61
CA LEU A 68 4.84 2.91 5.21
C LEU A 68 3.71 2.56 6.17
N THR A 69 3.06 3.59 6.69
CA THR A 69 1.83 3.43 7.48
C THR A 69 0.67 4.15 6.80
N LEU A 70 -0.37 3.41 6.47
CA LEU A 70 -1.67 3.96 6.04
C LEU A 70 -2.59 3.98 7.26
N ASN A 71 -3.05 5.14 7.67
CA ASN A 71 -3.88 5.26 8.87
C ASN A 71 -4.94 6.35 8.79
N GLY A 72 -5.73 6.47 9.85
CA GLY A 72 -6.74 7.51 10.03
C GLY A 72 -8.13 6.93 10.30
N GLU A 73 -9.14 7.80 10.29
CA GLU A 73 -10.56 7.43 10.49
C GLU A 73 -11.41 7.79 9.26
N GLY A 74 -10.77 8.10 8.15
CA GLY A 74 -11.40 8.40 6.86
C GLY A 74 -11.37 7.20 5.91
N THR A 75 -11.78 7.46 4.68
CA THR A 75 -11.75 6.49 3.57
C THR A 75 -10.58 6.80 2.65
N LEU A 76 -9.85 5.76 2.26
CA LEU A 76 -8.80 5.82 1.26
C LEU A 76 -9.08 4.79 0.15
N ASN A 77 -9.23 5.29 -1.07
CA ASN A 77 -9.38 4.48 -2.27
C ASN A 77 -8.09 4.53 -3.08
N ILE A 78 -7.54 3.37 -3.40
CA ILE A 78 -6.31 3.24 -4.17
C ILE A 78 -6.59 2.44 -5.43
N THR A 79 -6.17 2.95 -6.57
CA THR A 79 -6.22 2.23 -7.84
C THR A 79 -4.82 2.07 -8.40
N GLY A 80 -4.32 0.83 -8.43
CA GLY A 80 -3.06 0.43 -9.03
C GLY A 80 -3.29 -0.08 -10.46
N ASN A 81 -3.24 0.86 -11.42
CA ASN A 81 -3.49 0.54 -12.83
C ASN A 81 -2.29 -0.14 -13.49
N CYS A 82 -1.06 0.17 -13.07
CA CYS A 82 0.16 -0.43 -13.62
C CYS A 82 0.38 -1.83 -13.04
N LYS A 83 0.40 -1.96 -11.73
CA LYS A 83 0.62 -3.25 -11.03
C LYS A 83 -0.07 -3.30 -9.68
N CYS A 84 0.59 -2.84 -8.62
CA CYS A 84 0.12 -2.97 -7.25
C CYS A 84 -0.58 -1.69 -6.76
N GLY A 85 -1.41 -1.83 -5.73
CA GLY A 85 -2.05 -0.68 -5.08
C GLY A 85 -1.08 0.07 -4.18
N ALA A 86 -0.62 -0.55 -3.11
CA ALA A 86 0.37 0.04 -2.21
C ALA A 86 1.50 -0.94 -1.91
N VAL A 87 2.73 -0.45 -2.02
CA VAL A 87 3.97 -1.22 -1.82
C VAL A 87 4.87 -0.49 -0.84
N SER A 88 5.33 -1.21 0.18
CA SER A 88 6.47 -0.84 1.01
C SER A 88 7.61 -1.82 0.79
N LYS A 89 8.81 -1.33 0.56
CA LYS A 89 10.02 -2.18 0.51
C LYS A 89 10.61 -2.46 1.89
N ASP A 90 9.84 -2.10 2.94
CA ASP A 90 10.07 -2.44 4.34
C ASP A 90 8.74 -2.88 4.98
N ASP A 91 8.36 -2.40 6.15
CA ASP A 91 7.08 -2.71 6.78
C ASP A 91 5.92 -1.91 6.13
N LEU A 92 4.79 -2.58 5.88
CA LEU A 92 3.51 -1.95 5.55
C LEU A 92 2.56 -2.10 6.73
N ILE A 93 2.15 -0.99 7.33
CA ILE A 93 1.21 -0.97 8.45
C ILE A 93 -0.09 -0.28 8.02
N ILE A 94 -1.23 -0.87 8.37
CA ILE A 94 -2.55 -0.33 8.06
C ILE A 94 -3.37 -0.32 9.34
N CYS A 95 -3.88 0.85 9.74
CA CYS A 95 -4.68 0.93 10.96
C CYS A 95 -5.76 2.03 10.91
N GLY A 96 -6.93 1.68 11.44
CA GLY A 96 -8.01 2.60 11.78
C GLY A 96 -8.82 3.15 10.61
N LEU A 97 -8.51 2.85 9.33
CA LEU A 97 -9.18 3.46 8.17
C LEU A 97 -10.07 2.48 7.39
N ASN A 98 -10.93 3.04 6.55
CA ASN A 98 -11.63 2.30 5.50
C ASN A 98 -10.79 2.33 4.23
N LEU A 99 -10.24 1.20 3.83
CA LEU A 99 -9.35 1.07 2.68
C LEU A 99 -9.99 0.25 1.57
N THR A 100 -10.08 0.82 0.39
CA THR A 100 -10.46 0.09 -0.82
C THR A 100 -9.29 0.11 -1.79
N VAL A 101 -8.84 -1.06 -2.24
CA VAL A 101 -7.76 -1.17 -3.22
C VAL A 101 -8.23 -1.96 -4.43
N LYS A 102 -8.07 -1.38 -5.62
CA LYS A 102 -8.20 -2.08 -6.90
C LYS A 102 -6.83 -2.08 -7.58
N SER A 103 -6.40 -3.23 -8.12
CA SER A 103 -5.09 -3.31 -8.77
C SER A 103 -5.05 -4.38 -9.87
N THR A 104 -4.18 -4.19 -10.84
CA THR A 104 -3.92 -5.17 -11.89
C THR A 104 -2.96 -6.28 -11.43
N GLY A 105 -2.09 -5.97 -10.47
CA GLY A 105 -1.19 -6.90 -9.81
C GLY A 105 -1.61 -7.16 -8.36
N CYS A 106 -0.70 -7.02 -7.40
CA CYS A 106 -1.02 -7.17 -5.98
C CYS A 106 -1.78 -5.95 -5.43
N ALA A 107 -2.63 -6.15 -4.41
CA ALA A 107 -3.26 -4.98 -3.80
C ALA A 107 -2.34 -4.32 -2.77
N LEU A 108 -1.82 -5.07 -1.82
CA LEU A 108 -1.01 -4.58 -0.71
C LEU A 108 0.24 -5.46 -0.55
N GLU A 109 1.41 -4.83 -0.56
CA GLU A 109 2.69 -5.49 -0.37
C GLU A 109 3.53 -4.78 0.69
N GLY A 110 3.99 -5.53 1.67
CA GLY A 110 5.10 -5.14 2.54
C GLY A 110 6.25 -6.14 2.37
N LYS A 111 7.44 -5.68 2.05
CA LYS A 111 8.57 -6.61 1.89
C LYS A 111 8.81 -7.37 3.19
N ASP A 112 9.01 -6.67 4.27
CA ASP A 112 9.36 -7.26 5.56
C ASP A 112 8.14 -7.81 6.30
N CYS A 113 7.05 -7.03 6.34
CA CYS A 113 5.77 -7.54 6.83
C CYS A 113 4.59 -6.66 6.39
N VAL A 114 3.39 -7.21 6.50
CA VAL A 114 2.15 -6.44 6.48
C VAL A 114 1.45 -6.62 7.82
N LYS A 115 1.17 -5.50 8.51
CA LYS A 115 0.43 -5.50 9.77
C LYS A 115 -0.86 -4.70 9.62
N ILE A 116 -1.97 -5.31 10.00
CA ILE A 116 -3.32 -4.71 9.89
C ILE A 116 -3.95 -4.71 11.27
N LYS A 117 -4.47 -3.54 11.68
CA LYS A 117 -5.17 -3.37 12.94
C LYS A 117 -6.36 -2.41 12.79
N ASP A 118 -7.52 -2.82 13.28
CA ASP A 118 -8.73 -1.99 13.35
C ASP A 118 -9.11 -1.30 12.04
N ALA A 119 -8.88 -1.95 10.89
CA ALA A 119 -9.16 -1.42 9.57
C ALA A 119 -10.24 -2.23 8.84
N ALA A 120 -11.09 -1.56 8.07
CA ALA A 120 -11.99 -2.19 7.13
C ALA A 120 -11.35 -2.15 5.74
N ILE A 121 -10.99 -3.31 5.19
CA ILE A 121 -10.22 -3.40 3.94
C ILE A 121 -11.00 -4.19 2.90
N THR A 122 -11.21 -3.57 1.74
CA THR A 122 -11.75 -4.24 0.57
C THR A 122 -10.69 -4.24 -0.53
N VAL A 123 -10.34 -5.42 -1.04
CA VAL A 123 -9.35 -5.56 -2.11
C VAL A 123 -9.95 -6.28 -3.32
N SER A 124 -9.57 -5.82 -4.51
CA SER A 124 -9.82 -6.45 -5.80
C SER A 124 -8.53 -6.37 -6.61
N SER A 125 -7.87 -7.50 -6.81
CA SER A 125 -6.54 -7.55 -7.41
C SER A 125 -6.46 -8.62 -8.51
N GLY A 126 -5.63 -8.39 -9.52
CA GLY A 126 -5.33 -9.39 -10.53
C GLY A 126 -4.31 -10.44 -10.05
N GLY A 127 -3.61 -10.15 -8.97
CA GLY A 127 -2.66 -11.04 -8.29
C GLY A 127 -3.00 -11.25 -6.82
N ASP A 128 -1.97 -11.24 -5.95
CA ASP A 128 -2.16 -11.42 -4.52
C ASP A 128 -2.92 -10.23 -3.90
N GLY A 129 -3.89 -10.49 -3.03
CA GLY A 129 -4.61 -9.44 -2.31
C GLY A 129 -3.70 -8.74 -1.30
N ILE A 130 -3.11 -9.50 -0.40
CA ILE A 130 -2.18 -9.00 0.62
C ILE A 130 -1.02 -9.97 0.71
N ARG A 131 0.21 -9.45 0.62
CA ARG A 131 1.41 -10.30 0.67
C ARG A 131 2.58 -9.66 1.38
N SER A 132 3.47 -10.50 1.89
CA SER A 132 4.82 -10.14 2.31
C SER A 132 5.83 -10.96 1.51
N THR A 133 6.96 -10.35 1.14
CA THR A 133 7.87 -10.94 0.15
C THR A 133 9.28 -11.24 0.67
N ASN A 134 9.58 -10.94 1.94
CA ASN A 134 10.87 -11.29 2.53
C ASN A 134 10.99 -12.79 2.80
N THR A 135 11.96 -13.43 2.18
CA THR A 135 12.25 -14.86 2.36
C THR A 135 13.61 -15.11 3.02
N GLU A 136 14.36 -14.05 3.33
CA GLU A 136 15.75 -14.16 3.78
C GLU A 136 15.89 -14.10 5.32
N LYS A 137 14.93 -13.46 5.99
CA LYS A 137 14.98 -13.22 7.46
C LYS A 137 13.89 -14.00 8.17
N THR A 138 14.26 -14.79 9.15
CA THR A 138 13.34 -15.69 9.91
C THR A 138 12.23 -14.97 10.67
N ASN A 139 12.41 -13.69 11.00
CA ASN A 139 11.42 -12.85 11.71
C ASN A 139 10.69 -11.86 10.81
N LYS A 140 10.81 -12.02 9.49
CA LYS A 140 10.14 -11.19 8.47
C LYS A 140 9.38 -12.08 7.49
N GLY A 141 8.73 -11.50 6.50
CA GLY A 141 7.98 -12.26 5.50
C GLY A 141 6.61 -12.74 6.00
N PHE A 142 5.94 -11.99 6.87
CA PHE A 142 4.66 -12.38 7.43
C PHE A 142 3.56 -11.32 7.21
N VAL A 143 2.32 -11.79 7.24
CA VAL A 143 1.13 -10.95 7.32
C VAL A 143 0.47 -11.19 8.68
N TYR A 144 0.28 -10.12 9.45
CA TYR A 144 -0.36 -10.13 10.76
C TYR A 144 -1.62 -9.29 10.74
N ILE A 145 -2.75 -9.88 11.13
CA ILE A 145 -4.05 -9.21 11.22
C ILE A 145 -4.53 -9.39 12.65
N GLU A 146 -4.60 -8.29 13.40
CA GLU A 146 -5.02 -8.32 14.80
C GLU A 146 -6.53 -8.18 14.91
N THR A 147 -7.06 -7.10 14.39
CA THR A 147 -8.50 -6.82 14.34
C THR A 147 -8.81 -6.10 13.03
N GLY A 148 -9.99 -6.33 12.50
CA GLY A 148 -10.43 -5.68 11.27
C GLY A 148 -11.49 -6.49 10.55
N ASN A 149 -12.19 -5.84 9.65
CA ASN A 149 -13.12 -6.49 8.73
C ASN A 149 -12.49 -6.52 7.33
N ILE A 150 -12.12 -7.72 6.89
CA ILE A 150 -11.61 -7.96 5.55
C ILE A 150 -12.61 -8.87 4.86
N PRO A 151 -13.63 -8.31 4.18
CA PRO A 151 -14.57 -9.12 3.42
C PRO A 151 -13.80 -9.86 2.33
N ARG A 152 -14.21 -11.10 2.09
CA ARG A 152 -13.57 -12.02 1.17
C ARG A 152 -13.33 -11.37 -0.18
N ALA A 153 -12.07 -11.01 -0.45
CA ALA A 153 -11.66 -10.58 -1.78
C ALA A 153 -11.66 -11.78 -2.72
N THR A 154 -12.22 -11.56 -3.90
CA THR A 154 -12.12 -12.52 -5.00
C THR A 154 -10.67 -12.43 -5.51
N THR A 155 -9.74 -13.12 -4.91
CA THR A 155 -8.55 -13.67 -5.53
C THR A 155 -7.48 -14.10 -4.52
N ALA A 156 -6.89 -15.18 -4.81
CA ALA A 156 -5.90 -16.01 -4.17
C ALA A 156 -5.02 -15.40 -3.06
N TYR A 157 -5.19 -15.93 -1.88
CA TYR A 157 -4.19 -15.96 -0.84
C TYR A 157 -3.13 -17.00 -1.25
N ARG A 158 -1.98 -16.59 -1.69
CA ARG A 158 -0.87 -17.50 -1.91
C ARG A 158 -0.09 -17.65 -0.60
N ARG A 159 -0.30 -18.77 0.07
CA ARG A 159 0.58 -19.24 1.14
C ARG A 159 1.90 -19.66 0.47
N LEU A 160 3.01 -19.01 0.80
CA LEU A 160 4.30 -19.60 0.49
C LEU A 160 4.48 -20.84 1.36
N PRO A 161 5.00 -21.95 0.83
CA PRO A 161 5.31 -23.12 1.63
C PRO A 161 6.38 -22.76 2.68
N PHE A 162 6.18 -23.29 3.89
CA PHE A 162 7.17 -23.24 4.95
C PHE A 162 8.41 -24.03 4.57
#